data_d10e657905fa6573065fdbadd4c665f0
#
_entry.id   d10e657905fa6573065fdbadd4c665f0
#
_cell.length_a   1.000
_cell.length_b   1.000
_cell.length_c   1.000
_cell.angle_alpha   90.00
_cell.angle_beta   90.00
_cell.angle_gamma   90.00
#
_symmetry.space_group_name_H-M   'P 1'
#
loop_
_entity.id
_entity.type
_entity.pdbx_description
1 polymer ?
#
loop_
_entity_poly.entity_id
_entity_poly.type
_entity_poly.pdbx_seq_one_letter_code
_entity_poly.pdbx_strand_id
1 'polypeptide(L)'
;MKWDIVKKDFKRYLQLERNLSNHSIDAYLNDVQKLEAYCSFKKIELNQIDTRFIQQFLIFINDFSISPFTQARLLSGLRTFFAFLQIEYDKKDNPTELLESPRLNRKIPSVLNIEEIDALIAAIDLSTLEGMRNKTILEVLYGCGLRVSELVTLKISNLYLDVEFIKVEGKGSKERLIPIGHQAIKYLKIYLEEVRPHIPIQAGHEDIVFLNRRGKQLTRVMVFLIIKDLAKKIGLAKPISPHTFRHSFASHLVEGGADLRAVQDMLGHESITTTEIYTHIDKDYLQSVITQYHPRS
;
A
#
# COMPACT_ATOMS: atom_id res chain seq x y z
N MET A 1 -27.75 3.31 -24.15
CA MET A 1 -27.35 3.71 -22.78
C MET A 1 -26.35 4.87 -22.85
N LYS A 2 -26.50 5.93 -22.02
CA LYS A 2 -25.52 7.05 -21.98
C LYS A 2 -24.42 6.75 -20.97
N TRP A 3 -23.17 6.77 -21.39
CA TRP A 3 -22.00 6.44 -20.56
C TRP A 3 -21.92 7.22 -19.24
N ASP A 4 -22.21 8.52 -19.26
CA ASP A 4 -22.10 9.36 -18.04
C ASP A 4 -23.07 8.93 -16.94
N ILE A 5 -24.31 8.56 -17.31
CA ILE A 5 -25.30 8.06 -16.37
C ILE A 5 -24.83 6.72 -15.80
N VAL A 6 -24.47 5.80 -16.67
CA VAL A 6 -24.04 4.45 -16.29
C VAL A 6 -22.80 4.48 -15.38
N LYS A 7 -21.80 5.33 -15.69
CA LYS A 7 -20.61 5.50 -14.84
C LYS A 7 -20.95 6.05 -13.46
N LYS A 8 -21.90 7.00 -13.38
CA LYS A 8 -22.35 7.56 -12.11
C LYS A 8 -23.05 6.51 -11.25
N ASP A 9 -23.91 5.71 -11.85
CA ASP A 9 -24.63 4.64 -11.14
C ASP A 9 -23.69 3.50 -10.77
N PHE A 10 -22.74 3.14 -11.64
CA PHE A 10 -21.69 2.19 -11.33
C PHE A 10 -20.82 2.64 -10.14
N LYS A 11 -20.47 3.93 -10.07
CA LYS A 11 -19.77 4.48 -8.90
C LYS A 11 -20.56 4.26 -7.62
N ARG A 12 -21.88 4.54 -7.62
CA ARG A 12 -22.75 4.32 -6.47
C ARG A 12 -22.82 2.85 -6.08
N TYR A 13 -23.00 1.96 -7.04
CA TYR A 13 -22.98 0.52 -6.83
C TYR A 13 -21.69 0.05 -6.16
N LEU A 14 -20.52 0.51 -6.66
CA LEU A 14 -19.22 0.17 -6.06
C LEU A 14 -19.07 0.68 -4.63
N GLN A 15 -19.65 1.85 -4.33
CA GLN A 15 -19.60 2.47 -3.00
C GLN A 15 -20.56 1.78 -2.02
N LEU A 16 -21.82 1.63 -2.39
CA LEU A 16 -22.89 1.27 -1.46
C LEU A 16 -23.07 -0.25 -1.34
N GLU A 17 -22.98 -0.99 -2.44
CA GLU A 17 -23.23 -2.43 -2.44
C GLU A 17 -21.95 -3.26 -2.36
N ARG A 18 -20.87 -2.79 -3.00
CA ARG A 18 -19.58 -3.50 -2.98
C ARG A 18 -18.65 -3.01 -1.88
N ASN A 19 -19.00 -1.93 -1.20
CA ASN A 19 -18.21 -1.31 -0.12
C ASN A 19 -16.70 -1.20 -0.44
N LEU A 20 -16.38 -0.80 -1.67
CA LEU A 20 -15.00 -0.68 -2.12
C LEU A 20 -14.36 0.61 -1.65
N SER A 21 -13.04 0.58 -1.43
CA SER A 21 -12.27 1.79 -1.14
C SER A 21 -12.29 2.77 -2.32
N ASN A 22 -12.18 4.08 -2.05
CA ASN A 22 -12.14 5.10 -3.10
C ASN A 22 -11.08 4.83 -4.17
N HIS A 23 -9.89 4.33 -3.79
CA HIS A 23 -8.86 3.93 -4.75
C HIS A 23 -9.27 2.77 -5.67
N SER A 24 -10.03 1.81 -5.16
CA SER A 24 -10.55 0.70 -6.00
C SER A 24 -11.65 1.20 -6.94
N ILE A 25 -12.51 2.09 -6.44
CA ILE A 25 -13.56 2.72 -7.23
C ILE A 25 -12.96 3.54 -8.37
N ASP A 26 -11.99 4.39 -8.08
CA ASP A 26 -11.31 5.20 -9.10
C ASP A 26 -10.58 4.33 -10.13
N ALA A 27 -9.96 3.23 -9.69
CA ALA A 27 -9.33 2.28 -10.60
C ALA A 27 -10.33 1.62 -11.55
N TYR A 28 -11.48 1.17 -11.04
CA TYR A 28 -12.52 0.54 -11.87
C TYR A 28 -13.19 1.53 -12.80
N LEU A 29 -13.47 2.76 -12.34
CA LEU A 29 -13.99 3.83 -13.20
C LEU A 29 -13.02 4.18 -14.33
N ASN A 30 -11.72 4.22 -14.04
CA ASN A 30 -10.68 4.47 -15.04
C ASN A 30 -10.60 3.34 -16.08
N ASP A 31 -10.84 2.10 -15.68
CA ASP A 31 -10.92 0.96 -16.60
C ASP A 31 -12.13 1.05 -17.52
N VAL A 32 -13.30 1.43 -16.97
CA VAL A 32 -14.52 1.67 -17.76
C VAL A 32 -14.34 2.86 -18.70
N GLN A 33 -13.64 3.91 -18.28
CA GLN A 33 -13.35 5.07 -19.13
C GLN A 33 -12.46 4.71 -20.32
N LYS A 34 -11.49 3.80 -20.14
CA LYS A 34 -10.68 3.28 -21.27
C LYS A 34 -11.52 2.51 -22.26
N LEU A 35 -12.46 1.68 -21.76
CA LEU A 35 -13.40 0.96 -22.62
C LEU A 35 -14.30 1.93 -23.40
N GLU A 36 -14.85 2.96 -22.73
CA GLU A 36 -15.65 4.01 -23.36
C GLU A 36 -14.89 4.72 -24.49
N ALA A 37 -13.63 5.09 -24.25
CA ALA A 37 -12.78 5.72 -25.27
C ALA A 37 -12.58 4.80 -26.48
N TYR A 38 -12.37 3.50 -26.24
CA TYR A 38 -12.24 2.51 -27.31
C TYR A 38 -13.55 2.32 -28.09
N CYS A 39 -14.69 2.28 -27.37
CA CYS A 39 -16.02 2.24 -28.00
C CYS A 39 -16.26 3.45 -28.91
N SER A 40 -15.92 4.64 -28.43
CA SER A 40 -16.03 5.88 -29.19
C SER A 40 -15.16 5.86 -30.45
N PHE A 41 -13.93 5.37 -30.34
CA PHE A 41 -13.02 5.21 -31.47
C PHE A 41 -13.57 4.22 -32.51
N LYS A 42 -14.16 3.11 -32.06
CA LYS A 42 -14.76 2.09 -32.94
C LYS A 42 -16.20 2.39 -33.36
N LYS A 43 -16.81 3.47 -32.84
CA LYS A 43 -18.21 3.87 -33.08
C LYS A 43 -19.22 2.76 -32.71
N ILE A 44 -18.97 2.07 -31.57
CA ILE A 44 -19.81 0.99 -31.02
C ILE A 44 -20.52 1.49 -29.78
N GLU A 45 -21.80 1.20 -29.66
CA GLU A 45 -22.58 1.52 -28.46
C GLU A 45 -22.38 0.50 -27.34
N LEU A 46 -22.62 0.88 -26.09
CA LEU A 46 -22.43 0.05 -24.89
C LEU A 46 -23.25 -1.26 -24.95
N ASN A 47 -24.46 -1.23 -25.49
CA ASN A 47 -25.32 -2.40 -25.63
C ASN A 47 -24.88 -3.38 -26.72
N GLN A 48 -24.03 -2.93 -27.66
CA GLN A 48 -23.51 -3.76 -28.75
C GLN A 48 -22.18 -4.46 -28.42
N ILE A 49 -21.64 -4.21 -27.23
CA ILE A 49 -20.39 -4.83 -26.81
C ILE A 49 -20.61 -6.32 -26.56
N ASP A 50 -19.90 -7.14 -27.34
CA ASP A 50 -19.84 -8.60 -27.23
C ASP A 50 -18.46 -9.08 -26.74
N THR A 51 -18.31 -10.38 -26.59
CA THR A 51 -17.04 -11.00 -26.13
C THR A 51 -15.89 -10.74 -27.11
N ARG A 52 -16.15 -10.73 -28.43
CA ARG A 52 -15.12 -10.47 -29.43
C ARG A 52 -14.62 -9.04 -29.34
N PHE A 53 -15.52 -8.09 -29.11
CA PHE A 53 -15.14 -6.69 -28.94
C PHE A 53 -14.24 -6.48 -27.72
N ILE A 54 -14.55 -7.14 -26.58
CA ILE A 54 -13.70 -7.07 -25.38
C ILE A 54 -12.34 -7.72 -25.66
N GLN A 55 -12.28 -8.84 -26.36
CA GLN A 55 -11.00 -9.45 -26.75
C GLN A 55 -10.14 -8.48 -27.61
N GLN A 56 -10.75 -7.82 -28.61
CA GLN A 56 -10.05 -6.82 -29.40
C GLN A 56 -9.59 -5.61 -28.57
N PHE A 57 -10.40 -5.17 -27.63
CA PHE A 57 -10.03 -4.12 -26.68
C PHE A 57 -8.83 -4.54 -25.82
N LEU A 58 -8.82 -5.76 -25.30
CA LEU A 58 -7.69 -6.26 -24.49
C LEU A 58 -6.40 -6.38 -25.32
N ILE A 59 -6.49 -6.82 -26.58
CA ILE A 59 -5.36 -6.83 -27.52
C ILE A 59 -4.86 -5.39 -27.75
N PHE A 60 -5.76 -4.46 -28.09
CA PHE A 60 -5.42 -3.06 -28.31
C PHE A 60 -4.71 -2.44 -27.08
N ILE A 61 -5.21 -2.71 -25.87
CA ILE A 61 -4.58 -2.22 -24.65
C ILE A 61 -3.20 -2.87 -24.43
N ASN A 62 -3.02 -4.13 -24.82
CA ASN A 62 -1.74 -4.83 -24.69
C ASN A 62 -0.64 -4.24 -25.60
N ASP A 63 -1.00 -3.65 -26.73
CA ASP A 63 -0.06 -2.95 -27.65
C ASP A 63 0.61 -1.74 -26.96
N PHE A 64 0.03 -1.20 -25.88
CA PHE A 64 0.63 -0.18 -25.02
C PHE A 64 1.57 -0.75 -23.94
N SER A 65 2.01 -2.02 -24.08
CA SER A 65 2.97 -2.67 -23.17
C SER A 65 2.55 -2.67 -21.69
N ILE A 66 1.26 -2.83 -21.41
CA ILE A 66 0.78 -2.96 -20.04
C ILE A 66 1.19 -4.31 -19.43
N SER A 67 1.50 -4.29 -18.13
CA SER A 67 1.88 -5.53 -17.44
C SER A 67 0.72 -6.53 -17.36
N PRO A 68 0.99 -7.86 -17.31
CA PRO A 68 -0.06 -8.86 -17.11
C PRO A 68 -0.90 -8.64 -15.85
N PHE A 69 -0.31 -8.08 -14.79
CA PHE A 69 -1.03 -7.68 -13.58
C PHE A 69 -2.04 -6.56 -13.82
N THR A 70 -1.63 -5.56 -14.61
CA THR A 70 -2.52 -4.45 -14.98
C THR A 70 -3.66 -4.94 -15.85
N GLN A 71 -3.37 -5.85 -16.78
CA GLN A 71 -4.39 -6.47 -17.65
C GLN A 71 -5.38 -7.32 -16.85
N ALA A 72 -4.90 -8.14 -15.91
CA ALA A 72 -5.77 -8.94 -15.03
C ALA A 72 -6.67 -8.04 -14.17
N ARG A 73 -6.13 -6.94 -13.61
CA ARG A 73 -6.89 -5.97 -12.84
C ARG A 73 -7.96 -5.28 -13.70
N LEU A 74 -7.60 -4.86 -14.92
CA LEU A 74 -8.51 -4.23 -15.87
C LEU A 74 -9.66 -5.19 -16.21
N LEU A 75 -9.38 -6.46 -16.50
CA LEU A 75 -10.41 -7.46 -16.77
C LEU A 75 -11.32 -7.68 -15.55
N SER A 76 -10.77 -7.65 -14.32
CA SER A 76 -11.57 -7.71 -13.09
C SER A 76 -12.51 -6.51 -12.95
N GLY A 77 -12.04 -5.30 -13.26
CA GLY A 77 -12.87 -4.07 -13.28
C GLY A 77 -14.01 -4.17 -14.30
N LEU A 78 -13.71 -4.66 -15.51
CA LEU A 78 -14.71 -4.86 -16.58
C LEU A 78 -15.72 -5.94 -16.21
N ARG A 79 -15.30 -7.05 -15.60
CA ARG A 79 -16.23 -8.09 -15.10
C ARG A 79 -17.23 -7.51 -14.10
N THR A 80 -16.74 -6.72 -13.16
CA THR A 80 -17.59 -6.06 -12.18
C THR A 80 -18.56 -5.06 -12.85
N PHE A 81 -18.10 -4.34 -13.87
CA PHE A 81 -18.93 -3.42 -14.63
C PHE A 81 -20.02 -4.12 -15.42
N PHE A 82 -19.72 -5.20 -16.14
CA PHE A 82 -20.71 -5.93 -16.92
C PHE A 82 -21.69 -6.71 -16.03
N ALA A 83 -21.23 -7.24 -14.87
CA ALA A 83 -22.13 -7.80 -13.87
C ALA A 83 -23.10 -6.74 -13.30
N PHE A 84 -22.62 -5.51 -13.04
CA PHE A 84 -23.48 -4.39 -12.67
C PHE A 84 -24.52 -4.08 -13.76
N LEU A 85 -24.12 -4.08 -15.04
CA LEU A 85 -25.05 -3.84 -16.15
C LEU A 85 -26.12 -4.93 -16.28
N GLN A 86 -25.80 -6.18 -15.94
CA GLN A 86 -26.80 -7.24 -15.90
C GLN A 86 -27.84 -7.02 -14.80
N ILE A 87 -27.41 -6.56 -13.64
CA ILE A 87 -28.28 -6.36 -12.47
C ILE A 87 -29.14 -5.09 -12.62
N GLU A 88 -28.54 -3.98 -12.98
CA GLU A 88 -29.19 -2.66 -12.95
C GLU A 88 -29.81 -2.20 -14.27
N TYR A 89 -29.36 -2.80 -15.38
CA TYR A 89 -29.74 -2.39 -16.74
C TYR A 89 -30.25 -3.54 -17.60
N ASP A 90 -30.56 -4.70 -17.01
CA ASP A 90 -31.08 -5.90 -17.68
C ASP A 90 -30.30 -6.31 -18.94
N LYS A 91 -28.97 -6.06 -18.96
CA LYS A 91 -28.13 -6.51 -20.06
C LYS A 91 -28.07 -8.03 -20.08
N LYS A 92 -28.61 -8.63 -21.15
CA LYS A 92 -28.77 -10.11 -21.24
C LYS A 92 -27.46 -10.88 -21.15
N ASP A 93 -26.39 -10.37 -21.81
CA ASP A 93 -25.12 -11.06 -21.96
C ASP A 93 -24.01 -10.34 -21.19
N ASN A 94 -23.14 -11.11 -20.55
CA ASN A 94 -21.92 -10.61 -19.96
C ASN A 94 -20.73 -10.95 -20.87
N PRO A 95 -20.21 -9.98 -21.65
CA PRO A 95 -19.15 -10.23 -22.62
C PRO A 95 -17.80 -10.61 -21.99
N THR A 96 -17.69 -10.55 -20.67
CA THR A 96 -16.46 -10.89 -19.95
C THR A 96 -16.50 -12.24 -19.26
N GLU A 97 -17.64 -12.94 -19.29
CA GLU A 97 -17.85 -14.17 -18.52
C GLU A 97 -16.89 -15.29 -18.91
N LEU A 98 -16.70 -15.51 -20.21
CA LEU A 98 -15.84 -16.55 -20.77
C LEU A 98 -14.37 -16.13 -20.96
N LEU A 99 -14.01 -14.91 -20.62
CA LEU A 99 -12.64 -14.43 -20.79
C LEU A 99 -11.73 -14.93 -19.67
N GLU A 100 -10.66 -15.57 -20.02
CA GLU A 100 -9.64 -16.01 -19.05
C GLU A 100 -8.74 -14.83 -18.64
N SER A 101 -8.39 -14.80 -17.36
CA SER A 101 -7.40 -13.85 -16.86
C SER A 101 -6.00 -14.27 -17.34
N PRO A 102 -5.12 -13.31 -17.68
CA PRO A 102 -3.76 -13.64 -18.06
C PRO A 102 -3.07 -14.42 -16.94
N ARG A 103 -2.27 -15.41 -17.30
CA ARG A 103 -1.46 -16.16 -16.33
C ARG A 103 -0.45 -15.23 -15.68
N LEU A 104 -0.56 -15.07 -14.38
CA LEU A 104 0.35 -14.24 -13.59
C LEU A 104 1.50 -15.10 -13.08
N ASN A 105 2.69 -14.89 -13.58
CA ASN A 105 3.88 -15.45 -12.96
C ASN A 105 4.08 -14.76 -11.61
N ARG A 106 3.84 -15.47 -10.52
CA ARG A 106 4.15 -14.99 -9.17
C ARG A 106 5.67 -14.92 -9.05
N LYS A 107 6.24 -13.73 -9.18
CA LYS A 107 7.63 -13.51 -8.77
C LYS A 107 7.71 -13.71 -7.26
N ILE A 108 8.65 -14.52 -6.81
CA ILE A 108 8.97 -14.63 -5.39
C ILE A 108 9.32 -13.20 -4.92
N PRO A 109 8.67 -12.70 -3.87
CA PRO A 109 8.98 -11.38 -3.35
C PRO A 109 10.45 -11.28 -2.99
N SER A 110 11.12 -10.23 -3.43
CA SER A 110 12.51 -9.98 -3.01
C SER A 110 12.50 -9.58 -1.52
N VAL A 111 13.32 -10.27 -0.74
CA VAL A 111 13.60 -9.96 0.67
C VAL A 111 14.99 -9.36 0.74
N LEU A 112 15.16 -8.32 1.56
CA LEU A 112 16.47 -7.79 1.94
C LEU A 112 17.01 -8.61 3.11
N ASN A 113 18.27 -8.97 3.10
CA ASN A 113 18.93 -9.48 4.29
C ASN A 113 19.30 -8.33 5.25
N ILE A 114 19.79 -8.64 6.45
CA ILE A 114 20.11 -7.66 7.49
C ILE A 114 21.23 -6.73 7.01
N GLU A 115 22.25 -7.27 6.37
CA GLU A 115 23.42 -6.53 5.85
C GLU A 115 23.01 -5.52 4.75
N GLU A 116 22.06 -5.89 3.89
CA GLU A 116 21.54 -5.01 2.86
C GLU A 116 20.73 -3.85 3.48
N ILE A 117 19.95 -4.11 4.53
CA ILE A 117 19.21 -3.07 5.27
C ILE A 117 20.19 -2.13 5.96
N ASP A 118 21.20 -2.67 6.62
CA ASP A 118 22.24 -1.88 7.28
C ASP A 118 23.03 -1.03 6.29
N ALA A 119 23.38 -1.57 5.13
CA ALA A 119 24.05 -0.85 4.05
C ALA A 119 23.17 0.31 3.51
N LEU A 120 21.87 0.08 3.31
CA LEU A 120 20.94 1.13 2.90
C LEU A 120 20.86 2.26 3.92
N ILE A 121 20.78 1.95 5.20
CA ILE A 121 20.73 2.92 6.29
C ILE A 121 22.06 3.66 6.44
N ALA A 122 23.19 2.95 6.34
CA ALA A 122 24.53 3.54 6.43
C ALA A 122 24.86 4.48 5.26
N ALA A 123 24.25 4.26 4.09
CA ALA A 123 24.44 5.12 2.92
C ALA A 123 23.75 6.50 3.03
N ILE A 124 22.95 6.73 4.09
CA ILE A 124 22.26 8.00 4.29
C ILE A 124 23.21 9.03 4.85
N ASP A 125 23.26 10.21 4.21
CA ASP A 125 24.02 11.36 4.72
C ASP A 125 23.29 12.01 5.90
N LEU A 126 23.80 11.81 7.09
CA LEU A 126 23.22 12.32 8.34
C LEU A 126 23.56 13.80 8.63
N SER A 127 24.39 14.43 7.80
CA SER A 127 24.70 15.87 7.96
C SER A 127 23.52 16.77 7.56
N THR A 128 22.49 16.21 6.94
CA THR A 128 21.31 16.93 6.46
C THR A 128 20.06 16.59 7.26
N LEU A 129 19.16 17.56 7.42
CA LEU A 129 17.84 17.34 8.07
C LEU A 129 17.03 16.26 7.34
N GLU A 130 17.08 16.24 6.02
CA GLU A 130 16.44 15.22 5.20
C GLU A 130 17.04 13.83 5.43
N GLY A 131 18.36 13.76 5.62
CA GLY A 131 19.04 12.49 5.91
C GLY A 131 18.57 11.89 7.23
N MET A 132 18.53 12.67 8.31
CA MET A 132 18.01 12.21 9.60
C MET A 132 16.56 11.74 9.49
N ARG A 133 15.70 12.51 8.82
CA ARG A 133 14.32 12.07 8.50
C ARG A 133 14.32 10.76 7.73
N ASN A 134 15.13 10.63 6.67
CA ASN A 134 15.13 9.45 5.82
C ASN A 134 15.62 8.20 6.58
N LYS A 135 16.59 8.35 7.48
CA LYS A 135 17.02 7.27 8.37
C LYS A 135 15.87 6.83 9.28
N THR A 136 15.21 7.77 9.93
CA THR A 136 14.05 7.48 10.77
C THR A 136 12.93 6.77 10.00
N ILE A 137 12.69 7.17 8.75
CA ILE A 137 11.72 6.50 7.86
C ILE A 137 12.08 5.03 7.65
N LEU A 138 13.33 4.71 7.34
CA LEU A 138 13.77 3.34 7.10
C LEU A 138 13.72 2.50 8.38
N GLU A 139 14.15 3.06 9.51
CA GLU A 139 14.08 2.39 10.82
C GLU A 139 12.63 2.06 11.20
N VAL A 140 11.70 2.98 11.01
CA VAL A 140 10.27 2.75 11.31
C VAL A 140 9.63 1.80 10.30
N LEU A 141 9.93 1.91 9.01
CA LEU A 141 9.42 0.99 7.98
C LEU A 141 9.83 -0.44 8.28
N TYR A 142 11.10 -0.64 8.59
CA TYR A 142 11.62 -1.97 8.87
C TYR A 142 11.26 -2.45 10.28
N GLY A 143 11.44 -1.60 11.30
CA GLY A 143 11.22 -1.98 12.69
C GLY A 143 9.75 -2.25 13.07
N CYS A 144 8.80 -1.72 12.28
CA CYS A 144 7.36 -1.90 12.52
C CYS A 144 6.63 -2.59 11.36
N GLY A 145 7.30 -2.90 10.27
CA GLY A 145 6.68 -3.52 9.09
C GLY A 145 5.53 -2.72 8.48
N LEU A 146 5.57 -1.38 8.55
CA LEU A 146 4.47 -0.51 8.10
C LEU A 146 4.22 -0.59 6.59
N ARG A 147 2.95 -0.42 6.19
CA ARG A 147 2.66 -0.03 4.81
C ARG A 147 3.12 1.41 4.58
N VAL A 148 3.58 1.73 3.38
CA VAL A 148 4.02 3.11 3.07
C VAL A 148 2.90 4.15 3.28
N SER A 149 1.64 3.78 3.07
CA SER A 149 0.49 4.65 3.37
C SER A 149 0.37 4.92 4.87
N GLU A 150 0.54 3.92 5.71
CA GLU A 150 0.51 4.02 7.16
C GLU A 150 1.65 4.90 7.69
N LEU A 151 2.87 4.72 7.13
CA LEU A 151 4.02 5.55 7.48
C LEU A 151 3.77 7.02 7.18
N VAL A 152 3.34 7.37 5.97
CA VAL A 152 3.18 8.78 5.58
C VAL A 152 2.00 9.46 6.28
N THR A 153 1.00 8.71 6.74
CA THR A 153 -0.13 9.24 7.52
C THR A 153 0.05 9.09 9.02
N LEU A 154 1.19 8.61 9.50
CA LEU A 154 1.47 8.43 10.92
C LEU A 154 1.40 9.77 11.65
N LYS A 155 0.64 9.80 12.76
CA LYS A 155 0.40 10.99 13.57
C LYS A 155 1.27 10.97 14.82
N ILE A 156 1.68 12.14 15.29
CA ILE A 156 2.42 12.28 16.56
C ILE A 156 1.54 11.80 17.71
N SER A 157 0.24 12.16 17.69
CA SER A 157 -0.75 11.70 18.68
C SER A 157 -0.94 10.17 18.76
N ASN A 158 -0.43 9.44 17.77
CA ASN A 158 -0.49 7.98 17.69
C ASN A 158 0.83 7.30 18.09
N LEU A 159 1.81 8.04 18.61
CA LEU A 159 3.08 7.52 19.10
C LEU A 159 3.00 7.34 20.61
N TYR A 160 3.02 6.11 21.08
CA TYR A 160 3.03 5.74 22.50
C TYR A 160 4.42 5.19 22.83
N LEU A 161 5.46 6.04 22.70
CA LEU A 161 6.86 5.62 22.76
C LEU A 161 7.30 5.18 24.16
N ASP A 162 6.63 5.63 25.21
CA ASP A 162 6.93 5.25 26.59
C ASP A 162 6.46 3.81 26.93
N VAL A 163 5.47 3.34 26.18
CA VAL A 163 4.98 1.95 26.26
C VAL A 163 5.34 1.14 25.00
N GLU A 164 6.22 1.68 24.17
CA GLU A 164 6.81 1.03 22.99
C GLU A 164 5.80 0.56 21.94
N PHE A 165 4.76 1.35 21.70
CA PHE A 165 3.75 1.08 20.66
C PHE A 165 3.49 2.29 19.77
N ILE A 166 3.07 2.00 18.56
CA ILE A 166 2.47 2.98 17.66
C ILE A 166 1.09 2.51 17.22
N LYS A 167 0.17 3.44 17.05
CA LYS A 167 -1.15 3.18 16.50
C LYS A 167 -1.19 3.56 15.02
N VAL A 168 -1.67 2.67 14.18
CA VAL A 168 -1.81 2.92 12.74
C VAL A 168 -3.23 2.62 12.27
N GLU A 169 -3.68 3.39 11.30
CA GLU A 169 -4.96 3.19 10.63
C GLU A 169 -4.72 2.43 9.31
N GLY A 170 -5.33 1.25 9.19
CA GLY A 170 -5.27 0.39 8.01
C GLY A 170 -6.44 0.60 7.04
N LYS A 171 -6.63 -0.36 6.14
CA LYS A 171 -7.73 -0.37 5.18
C LYS A 171 -9.08 -0.43 5.91
N GLY A 172 -10.03 0.43 5.50
CA GLY A 172 -11.37 0.49 6.10
C GLY A 172 -11.39 1.17 7.48
N SER A 173 -10.44 2.06 7.75
CA SER A 173 -10.30 2.80 9.03
C SER A 173 -10.15 1.89 10.25
N LYS A 174 -9.69 0.65 10.04
CA LYS A 174 -9.36 -0.24 11.17
C LYS A 174 -8.04 0.18 11.79
N GLU A 175 -8.08 0.46 13.08
CA GLU A 175 -6.88 0.78 13.86
C GLU A 175 -6.23 -0.49 14.42
N ARG A 176 -4.89 -0.49 14.50
CA ARG A 176 -4.14 -1.50 15.22
C ARG A 176 -2.94 -0.91 15.92
N LEU A 177 -2.54 -1.54 17.01
CA LEU A 177 -1.30 -1.25 17.73
C LEU A 177 -0.19 -2.14 17.16
N ILE A 178 0.99 -1.54 16.96
CA ILE A 178 2.18 -2.25 16.52
C ILE A 178 3.27 -1.95 17.53
N PRO A 179 3.95 -2.97 18.08
CA PRO A 179 5.11 -2.74 18.92
C PRO A 179 6.25 -2.13 18.10
N ILE A 180 7.06 -1.30 18.73
CA ILE A 180 8.17 -0.58 18.10
C ILE A 180 9.47 -0.85 18.88
N GLY A 181 10.51 -1.28 18.16
CA GLY A 181 11.81 -1.58 18.77
C GLY A 181 12.61 -0.31 19.11
N HIS A 182 13.58 -0.48 20.01
CA HIS A 182 14.40 0.62 20.58
C HIS A 182 15.10 1.48 19.53
N GLN A 183 15.60 0.88 18.43
CA GLN A 183 16.27 1.65 17.37
C GLN A 183 15.31 2.63 16.69
N ALA A 184 14.11 2.18 16.34
CA ALA A 184 13.10 3.04 15.72
C ALA A 184 12.63 4.14 16.69
N ILE A 185 12.44 3.82 17.98
CA ILE A 185 12.12 4.80 19.04
C ILE A 185 13.21 5.87 19.11
N LYS A 186 14.48 5.46 19.20
CA LYS A 186 15.63 6.37 19.28
C LYS A 186 15.63 7.39 18.15
N TYR A 187 15.51 6.91 16.90
CA TYR A 187 15.55 7.82 15.74
C TYR A 187 14.27 8.64 15.59
N LEU A 188 13.10 8.13 16.03
CA LEU A 188 11.89 8.93 16.11
C LEU A 188 12.03 10.08 17.10
N LYS A 189 12.56 9.85 18.31
CA LYS A 189 12.80 10.90 19.30
C LYS A 189 13.74 11.96 18.76
N ILE A 190 14.91 11.57 18.20
CA ILE A 190 15.87 12.50 17.58
C ILE A 190 15.18 13.31 16.46
N TYR A 191 14.45 12.66 15.58
CA TYR A 191 13.77 13.35 14.49
C TYR A 191 12.73 14.37 14.99
N LEU A 192 11.93 14.00 15.96
CA LEU A 192 10.86 14.85 16.51
C LEU A 192 11.42 16.05 17.30
N GLU A 193 12.51 15.86 18.03
CA GLU A 193 13.08 16.87 18.91
C GLU A 193 14.10 17.75 18.19
N GLU A 194 14.95 17.19 17.32
CA GLU A 194 16.09 17.91 16.75
C GLU A 194 15.91 18.31 15.28
N VAL A 195 15.03 17.63 14.53
CA VAL A 195 14.90 17.86 13.08
C VAL A 195 13.57 18.50 12.72
N ARG A 196 12.48 17.93 13.19
CA ARG A 196 11.14 18.38 12.82
C ARG A 196 10.81 19.82 13.22
N PRO A 197 11.29 20.37 14.37
CA PRO A 197 11.03 21.75 14.73
C PRO A 197 11.64 22.78 13.78
N HIS A 198 12.70 22.41 13.03
CA HIS A 198 13.31 23.28 12.02
C HIS A 198 12.57 23.30 10.68
N ILE A 199 11.51 22.50 10.51
CA ILE A 199 10.72 22.48 9.29
C ILE A 199 9.53 23.44 9.46
N PRO A 200 9.30 24.41 8.54
CA PRO A 200 8.16 25.31 8.60
C PRO A 200 6.86 24.55 8.34
N ILE A 201 6.20 24.11 9.41
CA ILE A 201 5.02 23.23 9.34
C ILE A 201 3.84 24.01 8.75
N GLN A 202 3.19 23.46 7.74
CA GLN A 202 1.99 24.04 7.14
C GLN A 202 0.72 23.61 7.87
N ALA A 203 -0.28 24.50 7.86
CA ALA A 203 -1.59 24.26 8.47
C ALA A 203 -2.21 22.94 8.00
N GLY A 204 -2.71 22.15 8.97
CA GLY A 204 -3.27 20.82 8.75
C GLY A 204 -2.24 19.68 8.73
N HIS A 205 -0.94 19.96 8.96
CA HIS A 205 0.12 18.96 9.02
C HIS A 205 0.84 18.91 10.38
N GLU A 206 0.30 19.59 11.39
CA GLU A 206 0.91 19.71 12.72
C GLU A 206 1.07 18.37 13.42
N ASP A 207 0.09 17.48 13.26
CA ASP A 207 0.08 16.16 13.87
C ASP A 207 0.73 15.06 13.00
N ILE A 208 1.23 15.40 11.79
CA ILE A 208 1.91 14.42 10.92
C ILE A 208 3.36 14.25 11.35
N VAL A 209 3.81 13.02 11.52
CA VAL A 209 5.19 12.70 11.91
C VAL A 209 6.16 13.12 10.80
N PHE A 210 6.03 12.58 9.60
CA PHE A 210 7.00 12.76 8.52
C PHE A 210 6.60 13.87 7.55
N LEU A 211 7.39 14.94 7.56
CA LEU A 211 7.17 16.12 6.73
C LEU A 211 8.21 16.19 5.60
N ASN A 212 7.80 16.78 4.48
CA ASN A 212 8.73 17.20 3.45
C ASN A 212 9.35 18.57 3.81
N ARG A 213 10.36 19.01 3.05
CA ARG A 213 11.03 20.30 3.27
C ARG A 213 10.13 21.54 3.20
N ARG A 214 8.90 21.39 2.69
CA ARG A 214 7.88 22.45 2.60
C ARG A 214 6.89 22.40 3.76
N GLY A 215 7.11 21.57 4.77
CA GLY A 215 6.23 21.43 5.94
C GLY A 215 4.93 20.69 5.70
N LYS A 216 4.77 20.00 4.57
CA LYS A 216 3.62 19.15 4.26
C LYS A 216 3.93 17.68 4.48
N GLN A 217 2.90 16.90 4.72
CA GLN A 217 2.97 15.43 4.74
C GLN A 217 3.80 14.87 3.59
N LEU A 218 4.65 13.90 3.89
CA LEU A 218 5.43 13.20 2.88
C LEU A 218 4.52 12.32 2.00
N THR A 219 4.83 12.23 0.71
CA THR A 219 4.06 11.38 -0.21
C THR A 219 4.65 9.97 -0.30
N ARG A 220 3.81 8.99 -0.62
CA ARG A 220 4.25 7.61 -0.90
C ARG A 220 5.31 7.53 -2.00
N VAL A 221 5.17 8.38 -3.02
CA VAL A 221 6.12 8.46 -4.14
C VAL A 221 7.49 8.94 -3.65
N MET A 222 7.53 9.94 -2.74
CA MET A 222 8.80 10.41 -2.20
C MET A 222 9.52 9.33 -1.40
N VAL A 223 8.81 8.57 -0.56
CA VAL A 223 9.41 7.43 0.17
C VAL A 223 9.97 6.38 -0.79
N PHE A 224 9.24 6.06 -1.85
CA PHE A 224 9.71 5.15 -2.91
C PHE A 224 10.99 5.69 -3.59
N LEU A 225 11.04 6.98 -3.92
CA LEU A 225 12.21 7.60 -4.55
C LEU A 225 13.43 7.60 -3.62
N ILE A 226 13.24 7.89 -2.32
CA ILE A 226 14.32 7.82 -1.30
C ILE A 226 14.92 6.40 -1.28
N ILE A 227 14.09 5.37 -1.19
CA ILE A 227 14.54 3.97 -1.16
C ILE A 227 15.26 3.60 -2.47
N LYS A 228 14.72 4.00 -3.61
CA LYS A 228 15.31 3.73 -4.93
C LYS A 228 16.67 4.40 -5.10
N ASP A 229 16.81 5.64 -4.62
CA ASP A 229 18.07 6.39 -4.69
C ASP A 229 19.14 5.74 -3.80
N LEU A 230 18.79 5.35 -2.59
CA LEU A 230 19.68 4.62 -1.69
C LEU A 230 20.12 3.27 -2.27
N ALA A 231 19.20 2.51 -2.86
CA ALA A 231 19.53 1.26 -3.53
C ALA A 231 20.54 1.46 -4.66
N LYS A 232 20.35 2.50 -5.48
CA LYS A 232 21.29 2.89 -6.52
C LYS A 232 22.66 3.27 -5.94
N LYS A 233 22.68 4.02 -4.83
CA LYS A 233 23.90 4.51 -4.18
C LYS A 233 24.78 3.36 -3.67
N ILE A 234 24.19 2.28 -3.18
CA ILE A 234 24.93 1.08 -2.72
C ILE A 234 25.11 0.02 -3.80
N GLY A 235 24.66 0.26 -5.03
CA GLY A 235 24.77 -0.70 -6.14
C GLY A 235 23.88 -1.94 -5.97
N LEU A 236 22.77 -1.85 -5.23
CA LEU A 236 21.89 -2.98 -5.02
C LEU A 236 21.13 -3.35 -6.30
N ALA A 237 21.38 -4.54 -6.84
CA ALA A 237 20.76 -5.01 -8.09
C ALA A 237 19.30 -5.44 -7.95
N LYS A 238 18.84 -5.74 -6.73
CA LYS A 238 17.46 -6.15 -6.46
C LYS A 238 16.48 -4.98 -6.64
N PRO A 239 15.33 -5.18 -7.28
CA PRO A 239 14.27 -4.18 -7.27
C PRO A 239 13.66 -4.09 -5.86
N ILE A 240 13.84 -2.97 -5.19
CA ILE A 240 13.31 -2.74 -3.86
C ILE A 240 12.29 -1.61 -3.80
N SER A 241 11.40 -1.70 -2.83
CA SER A 241 10.31 -0.76 -2.58
C SER A 241 9.96 -0.74 -1.08
N PRO A 242 9.09 0.16 -0.60
CA PRO A 242 8.62 0.08 0.78
C PRO A 242 7.98 -1.27 1.15
N HIS A 243 7.35 -1.96 0.21
CA HIS A 243 6.82 -3.30 0.44
C HIS A 243 7.92 -4.34 0.69
N THR A 244 9.10 -4.16 0.11
CA THR A 244 10.25 -5.05 0.35
C THR A 244 10.68 -4.98 1.82
N PHE A 245 10.73 -3.80 2.44
CA PHE A 245 11.03 -3.65 3.87
C PHE A 245 10.02 -4.39 4.75
N ARG A 246 8.73 -4.27 4.43
CA ARG A 246 7.68 -4.99 5.16
C ARG A 246 7.78 -6.52 4.99
N HIS A 247 8.12 -7.00 3.80
CA HIS A 247 8.37 -8.43 3.59
C HIS A 247 9.61 -8.90 4.36
N SER A 248 10.69 -8.10 4.36
CA SER A 248 11.90 -8.43 5.13
C SER A 248 11.62 -8.45 6.64
N PHE A 249 10.85 -7.49 7.17
CA PHE A 249 10.38 -7.52 8.56
C PHE A 249 9.67 -8.84 8.88
N ALA A 250 8.69 -9.23 8.06
CA ALA A 250 7.96 -10.47 8.28
C ALA A 250 8.86 -11.71 8.22
N SER A 251 9.72 -11.79 7.19
CA SER A 251 10.63 -12.93 7.01
C SER A 251 11.60 -13.05 8.17
N HIS A 252 12.24 -11.96 8.58
CA HIS A 252 13.23 -11.99 9.66
C HIS A 252 12.62 -12.35 11.02
N LEU A 253 11.40 -11.90 11.32
CA LEU A 253 10.69 -12.32 12.52
C LEU A 253 10.43 -13.83 12.52
N VAL A 254 9.91 -14.35 11.40
CA VAL A 254 9.62 -15.80 11.27
C VAL A 254 10.90 -16.63 11.28
N GLU A 255 11.95 -16.19 10.59
CA GLU A 255 13.28 -16.83 10.61
C GLU A 255 13.91 -16.79 12.01
N GLY A 256 13.68 -15.74 12.78
CA GLY A 256 14.08 -15.62 14.18
C GLY A 256 13.32 -16.56 15.13
N GLY A 257 12.18 -17.11 14.69
CA GLY A 257 11.35 -18.02 15.48
C GLY A 257 10.03 -17.44 15.99
N ALA A 258 9.66 -16.24 15.53
CA ALA A 258 8.38 -15.63 15.89
C ALA A 258 7.20 -16.45 15.37
N ASP A 259 6.13 -16.50 16.14
CA ASP A 259 4.87 -17.11 15.73
C ASP A 259 4.27 -16.37 14.52
N LEU A 260 3.88 -17.14 13.50
CA LEU A 260 3.34 -16.59 12.26
C LEU A 260 2.07 -15.77 12.47
N ARG A 261 1.23 -16.13 13.46
CA ARG A 261 0.01 -15.42 13.78
C ARG A 261 0.32 -14.05 14.39
N ALA A 262 1.28 -13.97 15.31
CA ALA A 262 1.75 -12.70 15.88
C ALA A 262 2.24 -11.75 14.76
N VAL A 263 3.01 -12.28 13.81
CA VAL A 263 3.49 -11.50 12.65
C VAL A 263 2.34 -11.05 11.76
N GLN A 264 1.33 -11.90 11.50
CA GLN A 264 0.13 -11.54 10.73
C GLN A 264 -0.69 -10.45 11.42
N ASP A 265 -0.85 -10.51 12.73
CA ASP A 265 -1.58 -9.52 13.53
C ASP A 265 -0.87 -8.17 13.49
N MET A 266 0.46 -8.12 13.69
CA MET A 266 1.26 -6.90 13.53
C MET A 266 1.12 -6.29 12.13
N LEU A 267 1.08 -7.14 11.10
CA LEU A 267 0.93 -6.70 9.72
C LEU A 267 -0.50 -6.29 9.37
N GLY A 268 -1.51 -6.69 10.12
CA GLY A 268 -2.92 -6.41 9.83
C GLY A 268 -3.38 -7.09 8.54
N HIS A 269 -3.23 -8.42 8.46
CA HIS A 269 -3.79 -9.25 7.41
C HIS A 269 -5.28 -9.52 7.69
N GLU A 270 -6.16 -9.36 6.72
CA GLU A 270 -7.64 -9.39 6.82
C GLU A 270 -8.25 -10.76 7.12
N SER A 271 -7.47 -11.78 7.39
CA SER A 271 -7.98 -13.13 7.69
C SER A 271 -8.08 -13.34 9.19
N ILE A 272 -9.00 -12.72 9.82
CA ILE A 272 -9.78 -13.16 11.00
C ILE A 272 -10.45 -11.93 11.61
N THR A 273 -11.78 -11.98 11.58
CA THR A 273 -12.72 -11.22 12.39
C THR A 273 -12.19 -10.92 13.77
N THR A 274 -12.29 -9.69 14.10
CA THR A 274 -12.57 -9.04 15.38
C THR A 274 -11.61 -7.91 15.69
N THR A 275 -12.19 -6.73 15.64
CA THR A 275 -11.83 -5.59 16.47
C THR A 275 -12.20 -5.94 17.92
N GLU A 276 -11.79 -7.10 18.43
CA GLU A 276 -11.80 -7.39 19.85
C GLU A 276 -10.54 -6.82 20.45
N ILE A 277 -10.79 -5.95 21.38
CA ILE A 277 -9.94 -5.32 22.37
C ILE A 277 -8.67 -6.14 22.58
N TYR A 278 -7.52 -5.64 22.07
CA TYR A 278 -6.21 -6.14 22.47
C TYR A 278 -6.13 -6.07 23.99
N THR A 279 -6.16 -7.23 24.64
CA THR A 279 -5.96 -7.32 26.09
C THR A 279 -4.51 -6.94 26.45
N HIS A 280 -4.24 -6.60 27.69
CA HIS A 280 -2.86 -6.32 28.13
C HIS A 280 -1.91 -7.49 27.81
N ILE A 281 -2.40 -8.72 27.93
CA ILE A 281 -1.65 -9.96 27.66
C ILE A 281 -1.20 -10.03 26.18
N ASP A 282 -2.06 -9.62 25.24
CA ASP A 282 -1.72 -9.63 23.82
C ASP A 282 -0.64 -8.59 23.48
N LYS A 283 -0.65 -7.43 24.15
CA LYS A 283 0.35 -6.36 23.93
C LYS A 283 1.73 -6.80 24.43
N ASP A 284 1.82 -7.32 25.65
CA ASP A 284 3.07 -7.78 26.22
C ASP A 284 3.68 -8.91 25.39
N TYR A 285 2.84 -9.79 24.88
CA TYR A 285 3.27 -10.84 23.94
C TYR A 285 3.82 -10.28 22.64
N LEU A 286 3.13 -9.36 21.97
CA LEU A 286 3.60 -8.75 20.73
C LEU A 286 4.91 -7.98 20.94
N GLN A 287 5.05 -7.29 22.07
CA GLN A 287 6.29 -6.60 22.42
C GLN A 287 7.44 -7.60 22.64
N SER A 288 7.20 -8.69 23.33
CA SER A 288 8.20 -9.74 23.54
C SER A 288 8.67 -10.36 22.22
N VAL A 289 7.76 -10.51 21.24
CA VAL A 289 8.10 -11.02 19.90
C VAL A 289 9.06 -10.07 19.18
N ILE A 290 8.83 -8.76 19.20
CA ILE A 290 9.76 -7.79 18.60
C ILE A 290 11.10 -7.84 19.35
N THR A 291 11.09 -7.77 20.68
CA THR A 291 12.32 -7.73 21.49
C THR A 291 13.17 -8.98 21.30
N GLN A 292 12.55 -10.15 21.17
CA GLN A 292 13.26 -11.43 21.08
C GLN A 292 13.69 -11.79 19.66
N TYR A 293 12.90 -11.45 18.65
CA TYR A 293 13.08 -12.00 17.31
C TYR A 293 13.40 -10.97 16.22
N HIS A 294 13.26 -9.66 16.51
CA HIS A 294 13.58 -8.65 15.51
C HIS A 294 15.04 -8.23 15.57
N PRO A 295 15.79 -8.20 14.44
CA PRO A 295 17.23 -7.90 14.44
C PRO A 295 17.61 -6.49 14.93
N ARG A 296 16.65 -5.56 15.00
CA ARG A 296 16.84 -4.15 15.43
C ARG A 296 15.92 -3.79 16.61
N SER A 297 15.62 -4.76 17.47
CA SER A 297 14.85 -4.56 18.69
C SER A 297 15.57 -3.65 19.71
#